data_cee513e977b99df7cd6d56358793969d
#
_entry.id   cee513e977b99df7cd6d56358793969d
#
_cell.length_a   1.000
_cell.length_b   1.000
_cell.length_c   1.000
_cell.angle_alpha   90.00
_cell.angle_beta   90.00
_cell.angle_gamma   90.00
#
_symmetry.space_group_name_H-M   'P 1'
#
loop_
_entity.id
_entity.type
_entity.pdbx_description
1 polymer ?
#
loop_
_entity_poly.entity_id
_entity_poly.type
_entity_poly.pdbx_seq_one_letter_code
_entity_poly.pdbx_strand_id
1 'polypeptide(L)'
;MTKKILVVDDELHIRMLYQEELESLGYNAVTSDGSEDILPLMDREKPDLIVLDIKLGQDKSGLDLLQEIRSQDQNIPVILCTAYDSFQHDLKSIAADYYVVKSVDLSELIDKVRKILD
;
A
#
# COMPACT_ATOMS: atom_id res chain seq x y z
N MET A 1 7.40 -5.46 -19.18
CA MET A 1 7.41 -6.28 -17.95
C MET A 1 6.25 -5.89 -17.05
N THR A 2 5.66 -6.87 -16.41
CA THR A 2 4.53 -6.64 -15.51
C THR A 2 4.99 -5.96 -14.23
N LYS A 3 4.37 -4.87 -13.87
CA LYS A 3 4.66 -4.18 -12.60
C LYS A 3 4.03 -4.95 -11.45
N LYS A 4 4.73 -5.02 -10.34
CA LYS A 4 4.28 -5.73 -9.14
C LYS A 4 3.89 -4.74 -8.05
N ILE A 5 2.71 -4.95 -7.48
CA ILE A 5 2.17 -4.12 -6.40
C ILE A 5 2.03 -4.99 -5.15
N LEU A 6 2.57 -4.53 -4.03
CA LEU A 6 2.40 -5.18 -2.75
C LEU A 6 1.28 -4.46 -2.00
N VAL A 7 0.23 -5.20 -1.64
CA VAL A 7 -0.90 -4.67 -0.87
C VAL A 7 -0.81 -5.20 0.56
N VAL A 8 -0.69 -4.31 1.53
CA VAL A 8 -0.62 -4.66 2.95
C VAL A 8 -1.86 -4.14 3.66
N ASP A 9 -2.74 -5.05 4.06
CA ASP A 9 -4.02 -4.74 4.71
C ASP A 9 -4.43 -5.95 5.55
N ASP A 10 -4.90 -5.71 6.77
CA ASP A 10 -5.27 -6.81 7.67
C ASP A 10 -6.64 -7.43 7.36
N GLU A 11 -7.44 -6.79 6.50
CA GLU A 11 -8.77 -7.29 6.15
C GLU A 11 -8.71 -8.15 4.89
N LEU A 12 -9.08 -9.42 5.02
CA LEU A 12 -9.01 -10.37 3.92
C LEU A 12 -9.82 -9.92 2.70
N HIS A 13 -11.05 -9.45 2.91
CA HIS A 13 -11.90 -9.06 1.79
C HIS A 13 -11.36 -7.85 1.02
N ILE A 14 -10.66 -6.95 1.71
CA ILE A 14 -10.00 -5.81 1.06
C ILE A 14 -8.82 -6.30 0.22
N ARG A 15 -7.99 -7.20 0.78
CA ARG A 15 -6.88 -7.77 0.02
C ARG A 15 -7.37 -8.46 -1.26
N MET A 16 -8.44 -9.24 -1.15
CA MET A 16 -9.01 -9.95 -2.30
C MET A 16 -9.54 -8.98 -3.34
N LEU A 17 -10.26 -7.95 -2.90
CA LEU A 17 -10.83 -6.95 -3.80
C LEU A 17 -9.73 -6.19 -4.55
N TYR A 18 -8.73 -5.71 -3.82
CA TYR A 18 -7.64 -4.95 -4.43
C TYR A 18 -6.83 -5.84 -5.38
N GLN A 19 -6.54 -7.06 -4.98
CA GLN A 19 -5.80 -7.99 -5.83
C GLN A 19 -6.54 -8.24 -7.15
N GLU A 20 -7.85 -8.52 -7.07
CA GLU A 20 -8.66 -8.78 -8.25
C GLU A 20 -8.67 -7.56 -9.19
N GLU A 21 -8.91 -6.37 -8.64
CA GLU A 21 -8.98 -5.16 -9.44
C GLU A 21 -7.63 -4.82 -10.08
N LEU A 22 -6.55 -4.90 -9.32
CA LEU A 22 -5.24 -4.57 -9.86
C LEU A 22 -4.79 -5.58 -10.90
N GLU A 23 -5.08 -6.86 -10.69
CA GLU A 23 -4.74 -7.89 -11.68
C GLU A 23 -5.56 -7.75 -12.95
N SER A 24 -6.81 -7.30 -12.84
CA SER A 24 -7.65 -7.06 -14.02
C SER A 24 -7.08 -5.94 -14.91
N LEU A 25 -6.26 -5.07 -14.33
CA LEU A 25 -5.62 -3.97 -15.06
C LEU A 25 -4.24 -4.35 -15.62
N GLY A 26 -3.81 -5.59 -15.41
CA GLY A 26 -2.55 -6.07 -15.95
C GLY A 26 -1.37 -6.01 -14.99
N TYR A 27 -1.58 -5.59 -13.74
CA TYR A 27 -0.53 -5.59 -12.72
C TYR A 27 -0.46 -6.93 -12.03
N ASN A 28 0.70 -7.26 -11.42
CA ASN A 28 0.84 -8.40 -10.55
C ASN A 28 0.66 -7.92 -9.12
N ALA A 29 -0.33 -8.43 -8.40
CA ALA A 29 -0.64 -8.00 -7.05
C ALA A 29 -0.34 -9.10 -6.05
N VAL A 30 0.56 -8.81 -5.09
CA VAL A 30 0.90 -9.68 -3.98
C VAL A 30 0.31 -9.05 -2.72
N THR A 31 -0.25 -9.85 -1.84
CA THR A 31 -0.91 -9.35 -0.65
C THR A 31 -0.24 -9.84 0.63
N SER A 32 -0.37 -9.05 1.70
CA SER A 32 0.09 -9.41 3.04
C SER A 32 -0.91 -8.86 4.06
N ASP A 33 -1.10 -9.60 5.16
CA ASP A 33 -1.98 -9.14 6.23
C ASP A 33 -1.27 -8.25 7.26
N GLY A 34 0.02 -7.97 7.05
CA GLY A 34 0.81 -7.14 7.95
C GLY A 34 1.49 -7.90 9.07
N SER A 35 1.28 -9.21 9.20
CA SER A 35 1.90 -10.01 10.27
C SER A 35 3.34 -10.37 9.95
N GLU A 36 3.71 -10.37 8.69
CA GLU A 36 5.08 -10.67 8.24
C GLU A 36 5.91 -9.38 8.25
N ASP A 37 7.18 -9.48 8.63
CA ASP A 37 8.07 -8.31 8.62
C ASP A 37 8.18 -7.74 7.21
N ILE A 38 8.06 -6.41 7.11
CA ILE A 38 7.96 -5.74 5.81
C ILE A 38 9.28 -5.79 5.04
N LEU A 39 10.43 -5.69 5.70
CA LEU A 39 11.71 -5.62 5.00
C LEU A 39 12.06 -6.93 4.30
N PRO A 40 11.98 -8.12 4.96
CA PRO A 40 12.17 -9.38 4.25
C PRO A 40 11.15 -9.60 3.15
N LEU A 41 9.92 -9.15 3.35
CA LEU A 41 8.86 -9.27 2.33
C LEU A 41 9.21 -8.45 1.10
N MET A 42 9.69 -7.22 1.27
CA MET A 42 10.13 -6.38 0.17
C MET A 42 11.29 -7.01 -0.59
N ASP A 43 12.26 -7.57 0.13
CA ASP A 43 13.41 -8.21 -0.49
C ASP A 43 13.00 -9.43 -1.32
N ARG A 44 12.04 -10.19 -0.84
CA ARG A 44 11.56 -11.38 -1.53
C ARG A 44 10.71 -11.04 -2.75
N GLU A 45 9.77 -10.10 -2.59
CA GLU A 45 8.79 -9.79 -3.63
C GLU A 45 9.25 -8.71 -4.59
N LYS A 46 10.12 -7.81 -4.16
CA LYS A 46 10.65 -6.70 -4.98
C LYS A 46 9.53 -5.92 -5.68
N PRO A 47 8.60 -5.34 -4.90
CA PRO A 47 7.48 -4.62 -5.51
C PRO A 47 7.92 -3.32 -6.15
N ASP A 48 7.16 -2.88 -7.15
CA ASP A 48 7.33 -1.59 -7.80
C ASP A 48 6.53 -0.49 -7.10
N LEU A 49 5.56 -0.89 -6.28
CA LEU A 49 4.68 0.02 -5.54
C LEU A 49 4.13 -0.73 -4.34
N ILE A 50 3.98 -0.03 -3.22
CA ILE A 50 3.34 -0.58 -2.02
C ILE A 50 2.07 0.20 -1.72
N VAL A 51 0.96 -0.52 -1.56
CA VAL A 51 -0.31 0.03 -1.07
C VAL A 51 -0.44 -0.44 0.37
N LEU A 52 -0.45 0.51 1.30
CA LEU A 52 -0.27 0.24 2.72
C LEU A 52 -1.42 0.80 3.53
N ASP A 53 -2.08 -0.06 4.31
CA ASP A 53 -3.11 0.39 5.26
C ASP A 53 -2.44 0.99 6.49
N ILE A 54 -3.03 2.07 7.03
CA ILE A 54 -2.50 2.71 8.24
C ILE A 54 -2.75 1.85 9.46
N LYS A 55 -3.94 1.24 9.57
CA LYS A 55 -4.30 0.46 10.75
C LYS A 55 -4.19 -1.04 10.46
N LEU A 56 -3.16 -1.66 11.01
CA LEU A 56 -2.84 -3.07 10.77
C LEU A 56 -2.95 -3.87 12.07
N GLY A 57 -4.18 -4.19 12.48
CA GLY A 57 -4.42 -4.91 13.72
C GLY A 57 -4.31 -4.01 14.94
N GLN A 58 -4.12 -4.61 16.12
CA GLN A 58 -4.16 -3.86 17.38
C GLN A 58 -2.84 -3.16 17.70
N ASP A 59 -1.72 -3.78 17.35
CA ASP A 59 -0.40 -3.32 17.77
C ASP A 59 0.48 -2.83 16.63
N LYS A 60 -0.04 -2.80 15.40
CA LYS A 60 0.74 -2.38 14.24
C LYS A 60 0.11 -1.19 13.56
N SER A 61 0.98 -0.27 13.13
CA SER A 61 0.57 0.88 12.34
C SER A 61 1.28 0.87 10.99
N GLY A 62 0.53 1.17 9.93
CA GLY A 62 1.14 1.36 8.62
C GLY A 62 2.14 2.51 8.60
N LEU A 63 1.97 3.49 9.50
CA LEU A 63 2.93 4.58 9.61
C LEU A 63 4.29 4.10 10.10
N ASP A 64 4.31 3.15 11.04
CA ASP A 64 5.56 2.54 11.51
C ASP A 64 6.20 1.72 10.39
N LEU A 65 5.39 0.97 9.64
CA LEU A 65 5.89 0.21 8.49
C LEU A 65 6.46 1.14 7.41
N LEU A 66 5.82 2.29 7.19
CA LEU A 66 6.32 3.28 6.24
C LEU A 66 7.71 3.76 6.64
N GLN A 67 7.95 4.01 7.94
CA GLN A 67 9.25 4.40 8.41
C GLN A 67 10.30 3.31 8.18
N GLU A 68 9.94 2.05 8.42
CA GLU A 68 10.83 0.92 8.12
C GLU A 68 11.14 0.86 6.63
N ILE A 69 10.12 1.00 5.78
CA ILE A 69 10.32 1.00 4.33
C ILE A 69 11.30 2.10 3.93
N ARG A 70 11.11 3.31 4.45
CA ARG A 70 11.96 4.45 4.10
C ARG A 70 13.38 4.34 4.64
N SER A 71 13.58 3.58 5.71
CA SER A 71 14.95 3.31 6.19
C SER A 71 15.74 2.44 5.23
N GLN A 72 15.05 1.60 4.47
CA GLN A 72 15.64 0.67 3.50
C GLN A 72 15.64 1.25 2.09
N ASP A 73 14.56 1.91 1.68
CA ASP A 73 14.38 2.43 0.33
C ASP A 73 13.61 3.74 0.39
N GLN A 74 14.29 4.83 0.09
CA GLN A 74 13.68 6.16 0.11
C GLN A 74 12.88 6.47 -1.15
N ASN A 75 13.00 5.64 -2.18
CA ASN A 75 12.46 5.95 -3.51
C ASN A 75 11.27 5.09 -3.91
N ILE A 76 11.04 3.97 -3.26
CA ILE A 76 9.91 3.11 -3.64
C ILE A 76 8.59 3.85 -3.43
N PRO A 77 7.70 3.89 -4.43
CA PRO A 77 6.41 4.57 -4.25
C PRO A 77 5.54 3.86 -3.22
N VAL A 78 4.91 4.65 -2.35
CA VAL A 78 3.98 4.14 -1.33
C VAL A 78 2.70 4.95 -1.37
N ILE A 79 1.57 4.25 -1.46
CA ILE A 79 0.23 4.83 -1.31
C ILE A 79 -0.30 4.37 0.04
N LEU A 80 -0.62 5.33 0.91
CA LEU A 80 -1.28 5.03 2.18
C LEU A 80 -2.79 5.03 1.98
N CYS A 81 -3.45 3.95 2.43
CA CYS A 81 -4.89 3.83 2.40
C CYS A 81 -5.43 3.74 3.81
N THR A 82 -6.51 4.47 4.10
CA THR A 82 -7.13 4.44 5.42
C THR A 82 -8.62 4.69 5.31
N ALA A 83 -9.37 4.20 6.29
CA ALA A 83 -10.80 4.49 6.40
C ALA A 83 -11.06 5.91 6.92
N TYR A 84 -10.04 6.62 7.40
CA TYR A 84 -10.18 7.91 8.07
C TYR A 84 -9.43 8.99 7.33
N ASP A 85 -10.10 10.10 6.99
CA ASP A 85 -9.48 11.24 6.34
C ASP A 85 -8.74 12.16 7.33
N SER A 86 -8.97 11.97 8.64
CA SER A 86 -8.35 12.80 9.69
C SER A 86 -6.83 12.68 9.73
N PHE A 87 -6.25 11.62 9.15
CA PHE A 87 -4.80 11.43 9.09
C PHE A 87 -4.13 12.22 7.96
N GLN A 88 -4.89 12.88 7.11
CA GLN A 88 -4.36 13.54 5.91
C GLN A 88 -3.32 14.61 6.23
N HIS A 89 -3.54 15.38 7.30
CA HIS A 89 -2.60 16.43 7.70
C HIS A 89 -1.30 15.84 8.28
N ASP A 90 -1.42 14.79 9.08
CA ASP A 90 -0.25 14.12 9.64
C ASP A 90 0.61 13.48 8.54
N LEU A 91 -0.05 12.97 7.51
CA LEU A 91 0.61 12.27 6.41
C LEU A 91 1.42 13.20 5.51
N LYS A 92 1.18 14.53 5.56
CA LYS A 92 2.00 15.48 4.81
C LYS A 92 3.43 15.53 5.31
N SER A 93 3.66 15.18 6.56
CA SER A 93 5.00 15.15 7.15
C SER A 93 5.66 13.78 7.02
N ILE A 94 4.97 12.78 6.44
CA ILE A 94 5.44 11.41 6.30
C ILE A 94 5.78 11.15 4.83
N ALA A 95 6.72 10.28 4.58
CA ALA A 95 7.30 10.09 3.26
C ALA A 95 6.49 9.15 2.35
N ALA A 96 5.15 9.27 2.35
CA ALA A 96 4.29 8.59 1.39
C ALA A 96 4.07 9.48 0.16
N ASP A 97 3.92 8.84 -0.99
CA ASP A 97 3.69 9.58 -2.24
C ASP A 97 2.25 10.05 -2.36
N TYR A 98 1.31 9.22 -1.93
CA TYR A 98 -0.11 9.54 -1.98
C TYR A 98 -0.84 9.01 -0.76
N TYR A 99 -1.97 9.64 -0.48
CA TYR A 99 -2.91 9.25 0.56
C TYR A 99 -4.28 9.04 -0.07
N VAL A 100 -4.89 7.89 0.17
CA VAL A 100 -6.19 7.55 -0.37
C VAL A 100 -7.12 7.12 0.77
N VAL A 101 -8.32 7.68 0.82
CA VAL A 101 -9.34 7.25 1.78
C VAL A 101 -10.03 6.00 1.20
N LYS A 102 -10.12 4.95 2.01
CA LYS A 102 -10.75 3.70 1.59
C LYS A 102 -12.21 3.92 1.21
N SER A 103 -12.62 3.31 0.10
CA SER A 103 -13.97 3.42 -0.42
C SER A 103 -14.30 2.15 -1.21
N VAL A 104 -15.58 1.86 -1.36
CA VAL A 104 -16.02 0.81 -2.27
C VAL A 104 -15.74 1.16 -3.72
N ASP A 105 -15.58 2.46 -4.00
CA ASP A 105 -15.14 2.94 -5.31
C ASP A 105 -13.63 3.03 -5.30
N LEU A 106 -12.96 2.21 -6.10
CA LEU A 106 -11.50 2.13 -6.16
C LEU A 106 -10.89 3.11 -7.17
N SER A 107 -11.69 4.00 -7.76
CA SER A 107 -11.21 4.92 -8.81
C SER A 107 -10.04 5.76 -8.36
N GLU A 108 -10.07 6.28 -7.15
CA GLU A 108 -9.00 7.13 -6.63
C GLU A 108 -7.70 6.33 -6.48
N LEU A 109 -7.79 5.13 -5.91
CA LEU A 109 -6.63 4.26 -5.76
C LEU A 109 -6.04 3.91 -7.13
N ILE A 110 -6.89 3.50 -8.06
CA ILE A 110 -6.46 3.11 -9.39
C ILE A 110 -5.80 4.28 -10.12
N ASP A 111 -6.37 5.48 -9.98
CA ASP A 111 -5.80 6.69 -10.58
C ASP A 111 -4.36 6.92 -10.08
N LYS A 112 -4.14 6.79 -8.76
CA LYS A 112 -2.80 6.99 -8.19
C LYS A 112 -1.83 5.90 -8.62
N VAL A 113 -2.30 4.64 -8.66
CA VAL A 113 -1.48 3.53 -9.15
C VAL A 113 -1.01 3.79 -10.58
N ARG A 114 -1.91 4.21 -11.44
CA ARG A 114 -1.57 4.50 -12.84
C ARG A 114 -0.60 5.67 -12.98
N LYS A 115 -0.79 6.72 -12.18
CA LYS A 115 0.12 7.86 -12.20
C LYS A 115 1.54 7.47 -11.82
N ILE A 116 1.69 6.49 -10.94
CA ILE A 116 3.00 6.04 -10.49
C ILE A 116 3.62 5.06 -11.49
N LEU A 117 2.86 4.09 -11.96
CA LEU A 117 3.39 2.95 -12.71
C LEU A 117 3.29 3.10 -14.23
N ASP A 118 2.38 3.91 -14.71
CA ASP A 118 2.23 4.16 -16.14
C ASP A 118 2.88 5.51 -16.52
#